data_a12ec59ba22e897ca5e498d6bdc3af9f
#
_entry.id   a12ec59ba22e897ca5e498d6bdc3af9f
#
_cell.length_a   1.000
_cell.length_b   1.000
_cell.length_c   1.000
_cell.angle_alpha   90.00
_cell.angle_beta   90.00
_cell.angle_gamma   90.00
#
_symmetry.space_group_name_H-M   'P 1'
#
loop_
_entity.id
_entity.type
_entity.pdbx_description
1 polymer ?
#
loop_
_entity_poly.entity_id
_entity_poly.type
_entity_poly.pdbx_seq_one_letter_code
_entity_poly.pdbx_strand_id
1 'polypeptide(L)'
;MKRLLYKILPACLLVVGLQGCDDETRYNPLPEAVPLTMAVNGKAFAMGEHLRVDIEVNKDAEGNEVNPNEDFDIYFTAKSGNEDASNLFESFSRIVTFPKGETKIQVDFPVKKEGLKGHKNLNFVAFARGYKMANSSAVIKVSDYYRITMSLENNLDNTVLDGGKCVLVAKIDKPRSIPVRVQITPKEGDGD
;
A
#
# COMPACT_ATOMS: atom_id res chain seq x y z
N MET A 1 78.03 45.52 -24.29
CA MET A 1 76.84 46.10 -23.69
C MET A 1 75.61 45.47 -24.39
N LYS A 2 75.06 44.45 -23.81
CA LYS A 2 73.85 43.79 -24.33
C LYS A 2 72.75 43.90 -23.27
N ARG A 3 71.73 44.68 -23.61
CA ARG A 3 70.53 44.85 -22.79
C ARG A 3 69.67 43.59 -22.90
N LEU A 4 69.51 42.89 -21.79
CA LEU A 4 68.58 41.76 -21.67
C LEU A 4 67.19 42.33 -21.28
N LEU A 5 66.29 42.33 -22.24
CA LEU A 5 64.89 42.69 -22.01
C LEU A 5 64.17 41.40 -21.47
N TYR A 6 63.90 41.39 -20.19
CA TYR A 6 62.99 40.39 -19.64
C TYR A 6 61.57 40.80 -20.02
N LYS A 7 61.03 40.07 -20.95
CA LYS A 7 59.58 40.07 -21.18
C LYS A 7 58.91 39.34 -20.07
N ILE A 8 58.32 40.06 -19.15
CA ILE A 8 57.43 39.53 -18.17
C ILE A 8 56.09 39.19 -18.89
N LEU A 9 55.85 37.92 -19.17
CA LEU A 9 54.53 37.45 -19.60
C LEU A 9 53.61 37.48 -18.37
N PRO A 10 52.48 38.19 -18.39
CA PRO A 10 51.46 37.99 -17.38
C PRO A 10 50.84 36.62 -17.59
N ALA A 11 51.11 35.71 -16.68
CA ALA A 11 50.35 34.48 -16.57
C ALA A 11 48.93 34.88 -16.20
N CYS A 12 48.06 34.95 -17.20
CA CYS A 12 46.62 34.95 -16.98
C CYS A 12 46.27 33.59 -16.41
N LEU A 13 46.19 33.54 -15.08
CA LEU A 13 45.54 32.45 -14.39
C LEU A 13 44.08 32.47 -14.81
N LEU A 14 43.74 31.64 -15.79
CA LEU A 14 42.39 31.26 -16.09
C LEU A 14 41.90 30.42 -14.89
N VAL A 15 41.39 31.13 -13.89
CA VAL A 15 40.52 30.49 -12.90
C VAL A 15 39.24 30.14 -13.65
N VAL A 16 39.24 29.02 -14.29
CA VAL A 16 38.00 28.37 -14.69
C VAL A 16 37.30 28.04 -13.38
N GLY A 17 36.45 28.96 -12.95
CA GLY A 17 35.47 28.68 -11.94
C GLY A 17 34.67 27.50 -12.43
N LEU A 18 34.94 26.33 -11.88
CA LEU A 18 33.99 25.24 -11.81
C LEU A 18 32.81 25.77 -10.97
N GLN A 19 31.96 26.56 -11.63
CA GLN A 19 30.57 26.62 -11.18
C GLN A 19 30.06 25.21 -11.38
N GLY A 20 30.32 24.37 -10.36
CA GLY A 20 29.51 23.18 -10.17
C GLY A 20 28.08 23.66 -10.27
N CYS A 21 27.32 23.09 -11.18
CA CYS A 21 25.89 23.11 -11.08
C CYS A 21 25.58 22.56 -9.71
N ASP A 22 25.41 23.41 -8.73
CA ASP A 22 24.61 23.14 -7.55
C ASP A 22 23.17 23.05 -8.04
N ASP A 23 22.89 22.02 -8.83
CA ASP A 23 21.63 21.33 -8.80
C ASP A 23 21.53 20.55 -7.47
N GLU A 24 21.91 21.17 -6.41
CA GLU A 24 21.24 20.96 -5.16
C GLU A 24 19.80 21.46 -5.38
N THR A 25 18.99 20.61 -6.03
CA THR A 25 17.61 20.51 -5.60
C THR A 25 17.74 20.46 -4.09
N ARG A 26 17.53 21.60 -3.46
CA ARG A 26 17.52 21.69 -2.01
C ARG A 26 16.41 20.75 -1.57
N TYR A 27 16.81 19.51 -1.36
CA TYR A 27 16.12 18.60 -0.49
C TYR A 27 16.04 19.41 0.81
N ASN A 28 14.92 20.06 1.00
CA ASN A 28 14.57 20.54 2.30
C ASN A 28 14.01 19.31 3.00
N PRO A 29 14.85 18.46 3.63
CA PRO A 29 14.32 17.36 4.40
C PRO A 29 13.43 18.05 5.42
N LEU A 30 12.19 17.63 5.52
CA LEU A 30 11.50 17.80 6.78
C LEU A 30 12.51 17.45 7.87
N PRO A 31 12.57 18.21 8.97
CA PRO A 31 13.46 17.89 10.07
C PRO A 31 13.42 16.39 10.25
N GLU A 32 14.58 15.72 10.27
CA GLU A 32 14.80 14.28 10.17
C GLU A 32 13.91 13.40 11.07
N ALA A 33 13.02 14.01 11.77
CA ALA A 33 12.32 13.52 12.94
C ALA A 33 10.88 13.06 12.70
N VAL A 34 10.23 13.43 11.59
CA VAL A 34 8.78 13.12 11.46
C VAL A 34 8.54 12.06 10.40
N PRO A 35 8.47 10.78 10.79
CA PRO A 35 8.16 9.73 9.85
C PRO A 35 6.69 9.79 9.43
N LEU A 36 6.42 9.46 8.18
CA LEU A 36 5.10 9.07 7.73
C LEU A 36 4.83 7.62 8.13
N THR A 37 3.57 7.29 8.37
CA THR A 37 3.14 5.91 8.61
C THR A 37 2.11 5.51 7.57
N MET A 38 2.28 4.31 6.99
CA MET A 38 1.28 3.68 6.15
C MET A 38 0.50 2.64 6.97
N ALA A 39 -0.81 2.68 6.87
CA ALA A 39 -1.71 1.64 7.39
C ALA A 39 -2.65 1.16 6.29
N VAL A 40 -2.97 -0.13 6.28
CA VAL A 40 -3.93 -0.73 5.36
C VAL A 40 -5.12 -1.28 6.13
N ASN A 41 -6.32 -1.20 5.55
CA ASN A 41 -7.57 -1.62 6.19
C ASN A 41 -7.74 -3.15 6.34
N GLY A 42 -6.76 -3.94 5.90
CA GLY A 42 -6.78 -5.39 6.02
C GLY A 42 -5.63 -6.08 5.33
N LYS A 43 -5.52 -7.40 5.55
CA LYS A 43 -4.48 -8.23 4.91
C LYS A 43 -5.02 -9.18 3.85
N ALA A 44 -6.35 -9.28 3.70
CA ALA A 44 -6.99 -10.14 2.72
C ALA A 44 -8.21 -9.45 2.13
N PHE A 45 -8.28 -9.45 0.82
CA PHE A 45 -9.31 -8.80 0.02
C PHE A 45 -9.84 -9.78 -1.01
N ALA A 46 -11.15 -9.82 -1.17
CA ALA A 46 -11.76 -10.54 -2.26
C ALA A 46 -11.98 -9.61 -3.46
N MET A 47 -12.22 -10.20 -4.62
CA MET A 47 -12.59 -9.45 -5.83
C MET A 47 -13.80 -8.56 -5.56
N GLY A 48 -13.73 -7.29 -5.96
CA GLY A 48 -14.76 -6.28 -5.74
C GLY A 48 -14.71 -5.57 -4.38
N GLU A 49 -13.77 -5.92 -3.50
CA GLU A 49 -13.52 -5.18 -2.26
C GLU A 49 -12.54 -4.01 -2.48
N HIS A 50 -12.40 -3.18 -1.46
CA HIS A 50 -11.59 -1.97 -1.49
C HIS A 50 -10.41 -2.08 -0.53
N LEU A 51 -9.20 -2.01 -1.07
CA LEU A 51 -7.99 -1.76 -0.29
C LEU A 51 -7.91 -0.27 0.00
N ARG A 52 -8.06 0.11 1.26
CA ARG A 52 -7.87 1.49 1.72
C ARG A 52 -6.55 1.63 2.42
N VAL A 53 -5.83 2.65 2.05
CA VAL A 53 -4.50 2.94 2.58
C VAL A 53 -4.55 4.32 3.22
N ASP A 54 -4.28 4.35 4.51
CA ASP A 54 -4.10 5.58 5.27
C ASP A 54 -2.62 5.92 5.29
N ILE A 55 -2.29 7.16 4.97
CA ILE A 55 -0.96 7.74 5.18
C ILE A 55 -1.11 8.86 6.19
N GLU A 56 -0.34 8.78 7.26
CA GLU A 56 -0.42 9.71 8.38
C GLU A 56 0.96 10.27 8.72
N VAL A 57 1.02 11.56 8.99
CA VAL A 57 2.20 12.23 9.52
C VAL A 57 2.26 11.95 11.02
N ASN A 58 3.36 11.36 11.48
CA ASN A 58 3.53 11.09 12.90
C ASN A 58 3.82 12.38 13.66
N LYS A 59 3.57 12.33 14.95
CA LYS A 59 3.97 13.40 15.85
C LYS A 59 5.50 13.49 15.96
N ASP A 60 6.01 14.65 16.29
CA ASP A 60 7.43 14.83 16.60
C ASP A 60 7.85 14.07 17.87
N ALA A 61 9.13 14.16 18.22
CA ALA A 61 9.69 13.49 19.41
C ALA A 61 9.10 14.04 20.72
N GLU A 62 8.60 15.26 20.70
CA GLU A 62 7.96 15.95 21.81
C GLU A 62 6.46 15.67 21.89
N GLY A 63 5.90 14.98 20.89
CA GLY A 63 4.48 14.61 20.82
C GLY A 63 3.58 15.68 20.20
N ASN A 64 4.15 16.72 19.58
CA ASN A 64 3.38 17.75 18.90
C ASN A 64 2.95 17.29 17.50
N GLU A 65 1.82 17.81 17.03
CA GLU A 65 1.39 17.59 15.65
C GLU A 65 2.31 18.36 14.69
N VAL A 66 2.70 17.68 13.62
CA VAL A 66 3.53 18.26 12.56
C VAL A 66 2.71 18.30 11.28
N ASN A 67 2.59 19.49 10.71
CA ASN A 67 1.89 19.70 9.46
C ASN A 67 2.91 19.93 8.34
N PRO A 68 2.78 19.24 7.21
CA PRO A 68 3.59 19.55 6.03
C PRO A 68 3.44 21.02 5.63
N ASN A 69 4.52 21.67 5.32
CA ASN A 69 4.56 23.08 4.89
C ASN A 69 4.45 23.24 3.36
N GLU A 70 4.43 22.12 2.62
CA GLU A 70 4.29 22.05 1.17
C GLU A 70 3.60 20.75 0.77
N ASP A 71 3.04 20.73 -0.45
CA ASP A 71 2.52 19.52 -1.05
C ASP A 71 3.66 18.58 -1.41
N PHE A 72 3.46 17.26 -1.25
CA PHE A 72 4.44 16.27 -1.70
C PHE A 72 3.76 15.01 -2.25
N ASP A 73 4.48 14.27 -3.07
CA ASP A 73 3.95 13.09 -3.74
C ASP A 73 4.27 11.80 -2.98
N ILE A 74 3.26 10.95 -2.89
CA ILE A 74 3.38 9.58 -2.41
C ILE A 74 3.25 8.64 -3.59
N TYR A 75 4.19 7.74 -3.70
CA TYR A 75 4.29 6.75 -4.77
C TYR A 75 3.84 5.38 -4.26
N PHE A 76 2.95 4.73 -5.00
CA PHE A 76 2.43 3.42 -4.68
C PHE A 76 2.86 2.38 -5.71
N THR A 77 3.19 1.19 -5.24
CA THR A 77 3.43 0.02 -6.08
C THR A 77 2.75 -1.21 -5.49
N ALA A 78 2.26 -2.08 -6.36
CA ALA A 78 1.74 -3.38 -6.00
C ALA A 78 2.44 -4.44 -6.87
N LYS A 79 3.11 -5.40 -6.26
CA LYS A 79 3.83 -6.46 -6.95
C LYS A 79 3.45 -7.83 -6.43
N SER A 80 3.37 -8.82 -7.33
CA SER A 80 3.29 -10.25 -7.00
C SER A 80 4.60 -10.91 -7.43
N GLY A 81 5.46 -11.21 -6.47
CA GLY A 81 6.87 -11.49 -6.78
C GLY A 81 7.52 -10.27 -7.45
N ASN A 82 8.05 -10.46 -8.66
CA ASN A 82 8.68 -9.39 -9.45
C ASN A 82 7.71 -8.73 -10.45
N GLU A 83 6.50 -9.26 -10.61
CA GLU A 83 5.53 -8.76 -11.58
C GLU A 83 4.70 -7.61 -11.02
N ASP A 84 4.41 -6.63 -11.87
CA ASP A 84 3.45 -5.57 -11.55
C ASP A 84 2.04 -6.17 -11.42
N ALA A 85 1.41 -5.92 -10.30
CA ALA A 85 0.08 -6.41 -9.98
C ALA A 85 -0.97 -5.28 -9.87
N SER A 86 -0.63 -4.07 -10.31
CA SER A 86 -1.57 -2.94 -10.36
C SER A 86 -2.80 -3.21 -11.22
N ASN A 87 -2.70 -4.13 -12.17
CA ASN A 87 -3.78 -4.58 -13.03
C ASN A 87 -4.89 -5.36 -12.30
N LEU A 88 -4.70 -5.74 -11.03
CA LEU A 88 -5.73 -6.35 -10.19
C LEU A 88 -6.71 -5.33 -9.60
N PHE A 89 -6.43 -4.05 -9.74
CA PHE A 89 -7.26 -2.95 -9.29
C PHE A 89 -8.03 -2.33 -10.47
N GLU A 90 -9.24 -1.84 -10.23
CA GLU A 90 -10.02 -1.11 -11.25
C GLU A 90 -9.33 0.19 -11.63
N SER A 91 -8.83 0.90 -10.60
CA SER A 91 -7.97 2.06 -10.73
C SER A 91 -6.80 1.95 -9.76
N PHE A 92 -5.60 2.21 -10.25
CA PHE A 92 -4.39 2.18 -9.43
C PHE A 92 -3.63 3.49 -9.61
N SER A 93 -3.82 4.40 -8.66
CA SER A 93 -3.09 5.67 -8.61
C SER A 93 -1.67 5.42 -8.15
N ARG A 94 -0.70 5.50 -9.07
CA ARG A 94 0.73 5.30 -8.74
C ARG A 94 1.33 6.47 -7.98
N ILE A 95 0.73 7.64 -8.11
CA ILE A 95 1.17 8.88 -7.48
C ILE A 95 -0.06 9.57 -6.92
N VAL A 96 0.02 9.96 -5.66
CA VAL A 96 -1.03 10.72 -4.97
C VAL A 96 -0.36 11.85 -4.21
N THR A 97 -0.82 13.06 -4.40
CA THR A 97 -0.32 14.23 -3.69
C THR A 97 -0.85 14.25 -2.27
N PHE A 98 0.05 14.39 -1.31
CA PHE A 98 -0.28 14.69 0.08
C PHE A 98 -0.36 16.20 0.24
N PRO A 99 -1.51 16.78 0.59
CA PRO A 99 -1.68 18.23 0.61
C PRO A 99 -0.93 18.87 1.79
N LYS A 100 -0.46 20.07 1.57
CA LYS A 100 0.06 20.94 2.61
C LYS A 100 -0.95 21.13 3.73
N GLY A 101 -0.48 21.06 4.97
CA GLY A 101 -1.29 21.29 6.17
C GLY A 101 -2.16 20.13 6.61
N GLU A 102 -2.30 19.09 5.78
CA GLU A 102 -2.99 17.87 6.20
C GLU A 102 -2.07 16.98 7.03
N THR A 103 -2.64 16.26 7.98
CA THR A 103 -1.90 15.28 8.80
C THR A 103 -2.19 13.84 8.37
N LYS A 104 -3.23 13.64 7.56
CA LYS A 104 -3.66 12.33 7.11
C LYS A 104 -4.36 12.40 5.76
N ILE A 105 -4.07 11.41 4.89
CA ILE A 105 -4.87 11.14 3.69
C ILE A 105 -5.28 9.68 3.67
N GLN A 106 -6.39 9.40 2.99
CA GLN A 106 -6.83 8.05 2.68
C GLN A 106 -6.90 7.86 1.17
N VAL A 107 -6.27 6.80 0.69
CA VAL A 107 -6.28 6.42 -0.73
C VAL A 107 -7.03 5.11 -0.89
N ASP A 108 -7.96 5.05 -1.84
CA ASP A 108 -8.78 3.89 -2.13
C ASP A 108 -8.32 3.20 -3.42
N PHE A 109 -8.08 1.90 -3.33
CA PHE A 109 -7.69 1.04 -4.44
C PHE A 109 -8.74 -0.06 -4.60
N PRO A 110 -9.76 0.15 -5.44
CA PRO A 110 -10.81 -0.84 -5.66
C PRO A 110 -10.25 -2.06 -6.41
N VAL A 111 -10.38 -3.23 -5.80
CA VAL A 111 -10.00 -4.51 -6.41
C VAL A 111 -11.02 -4.84 -7.50
N LYS A 112 -10.57 -5.26 -8.69
CA LYS A 112 -11.45 -5.69 -9.78
C LYS A 112 -12.44 -6.75 -9.32
N LYS A 113 -13.64 -6.75 -9.93
CA LYS A 113 -14.70 -7.70 -9.61
C LYS A 113 -14.45 -9.08 -10.19
N GLU A 114 -13.59 -9.16 -11.21
CA GLU A 114 -13.31 -10.40 -11.96
C GLU A 114 -11.88 -10.36 -12.55
N GLY A 115 -11.44 -11.48 -13.12
CA GLY A 115 -10.16 -11.58 -13.82
C GLY A 115 -9.05 -12.27 -13.04
N LEU A 116 -9.25 -12.59 -11.76
CA LEU A 116 -8.36 -13.42 -10.97
C LEU A 116 -8.98 -14.82 -10.80
N LYS A 117 -8.16 -15.87 -10.94
CA LYS A 117 -8.51 -17.24 -10.55
C LYS A 117 -7.62 -17.65 -9.38
N GLY A 118 -8.24 -18.06 -8.28
CA GLY A 118 -7.56 -18.44 -7.07
C GLY A 118 -7.14 -17.24 -6.22
N HIS A 119 -5.88 -17.11 -5.89
CA HIS A 119 -5.39 -15.98 -5.09
C HIS A 119 -4.00 -15.52 -5.53
N LYS A 120 -3.68 -14.27 -5.21
CA LYS A 120 -2.33 -13.71 -5.32
C LYS A 120 -1.95 -12.99 -4.03
N ASN A 121 -0.71 -13.20 -3.61
CA ASN A 121 -0.10 -12.39 -2.56
C ASN A 121 0.61 -11.22 -3.22
N LEU A 122 0.32 -10.02 -2.72
CA LEU A 122 0.89 -8.78 -3.22
C LEU A 122 1.75 -8.14 -2.15
N ASN A 123 2.91 -7.68 -2.55
CA ASN A 123 3.67 -6.71 -1.77
C ASN A 123 3.24 -5.31 -2.21
N PHE A 124 2.48 -4.64 -1.34
CA PHE A 124 2.01 -3.28 -1.55
C PHE A 124 2.96 -2.34 -0.83
N VAL A 125 3.52 -1.38 -1.56
CA VAL A 125 4.53 -0.46 -1.04
C VAL A 125 4.13 0.97 -1.31
N ALA A 126 4.31 1.82 -0.31
CA ALA A 126 4.24 3.26 -0.46
C ALA A 126 5.58 3.89 -0.09
N PHE A 127 5.98 4.95 -0.79
CA PHE A 127 7.12 5.76 -0.42
C PHE A 127 6.90 7.21 -0.81
N ALA A 128 7.52 8.12 -0.10
CA ALA A 128 7.53 9.54 -0.41
C ALA A 128 9.00 10.01 -0.48
N ARG A 129 9.33 10.73 -1.56
CA ARG A 129 10.71 11.22 -1.74
C ARG A 129 11.01 12.26 -0.66
N GLY A 130 12.13 12.11 0.04
CA GLY A 130 12.53 13.02 1.11
C GLY A 130 11.92 12.73 2.49
N TYR A 131 11.03 11.75 2.60
CA TYR A 131 10.38 11.39 3.86
C TYR A 131 10.75 9.98 4.29
N LYS A 132 10.99 9.81 5.59
CA LYS A 132 11.13 8.48 6.18
C LYS A 132 9.73 7.91 6.39
N MET A 133 9.48 6.71 5.92
CA MET A 133 8.17 6.07 6.01
C MET A 133 8.25 4.82 6.88
N ALA A 134 7.54 4.85 8.00
CA ALA A 134 7.34 3.67 8.83
C ALA A 134 6.23 2.79 8.19
N ASN A 135 6.38 1.47 8.30
CA ASN A 135 5.45 0.51 7.71
C ASN A 135 5.19 0.77 6.21
N SER A 136 6.25 1.11 5.47
CA SER A 136 6.16 1.45 4.04
C SER A 136 5.71 0.30 3.15
N SER A 137 5.57 -0.92 3.66
CA SER A 137 5.12 -2.08 2.91
C SER A 137 4.11 -2.93 3.68
N ALA A 138 3.19 -3.54 2.95
CA ALA A 138 2.22 -4.49 3.48
C ALA A 138 2.08 -5.68 2.52
N VAL A 139 2.08 -6.88 3.07
CA VAL A 139 1.72 -8.08 2.30
C VAL A 139 0.21 -8.25 2.41
N ILE A 140 -0.46 -8.19 1.27
CA ILE A 140 -1.90 -8.37 1.15
C ILE A 140 -2.21 -9.57 0.24
N LYS A 141 -3.29 -10.26 0.54
CA LYS A 141 -3.80 -11.37 -0.27
C LYS A 141 -5.05 -10.92 -1.02
N VAL A 142 -5.04 -11.01 -2.33
CA VAL A 142 -6.23 -10.82 -3.18
C VAL A 142 -6.71 -12.18 -3.66
N SER A 143 -8.01 -12.45 -3.57
CA SER A 143 -8.60 -13.74 -3.94
C SER A 143 -9.96 -13.59 -4.63
N ASP A 144 -10.28 -14.56 -5.46
CA ASP A 144 -11.60 -14.68 -6.10
C ASP A 144 -12.63 -15.40 -5.22
N TYR A 145 -12.22 -15.89 -4.05
CA TYR A 145 -13.06 -16.64 -3.14
C TYR A 145 -13.20 -15.98 -1.77
N TYR A 146 -14.33 -16.30 -1.14
CA TYR A 146 -14.64 -15.97 0.25
C TYR A 146 -14.59 -17.22 1.09
N ARG A 147 -14.29 -17.06 2.38
CA ARG A 147 -14.45 -18.15 3.32
C ARG A 147 -15.93 -18.24 3.71
N ILE A 148 -16.50 -19.40 3.52
CA ILE A 148 -17.84 -19.73 4.01
C ILE A 148 -17.67 -20.68 5.17
N THR A 149 -18.19 -20.29 6.34
CA THR A 149 -18.27 -21.15 7.51
C THR A 149 -19.68 -21.68 7.61
N MET A 150 -19.82 -22.97 7.74
CA MET A 150 -21.11 -23.64 7.90
C MET A 150 -21.25 -24.15 9.33
N SER A 151 -22.41 -23.94 9.92
CA SER A 151 -22.75 -24.45 11.25
C SER A 151 -24.22 -24.82 11.31
N LEU A 152 -24.56 -25.75 12.18
CA LEU A 152 -25.97 -26.03 12.52
C LEU A 152 -26.43 -24.99 13.55
N GLU A 153 -27.62 -24.41 13.32
CA GLU A 153 -28.21 -23.48 14.27
C GLU A 153 -28.70 -24.21 15.50
N ASN A 154 -28.37 -23.66 16.67
CA ASN A 154 -28.83 -24.17 17.97
C ASN A 154 -28.46 -25.64 18.29
N ASN A 155 -27.41 -26.16 17.69
CA ASN A 155 -26.92 -27.50 17.92
C ASN A 155 -25.49 -27.53 18.40
N LEU A 156 -25.27 -27.77 19.67
CA LEU A 156 -23.94 -27.79 20.30
C LEU A 156 -23.11 -29.00 19.88
N ASP A 157 -23.77 -30.11 19.56
CA ASP A 157 -23.10 -31.40 19.30
C ASP A 157 -23.04 -31.76 17.80
N ASN A 158 -23.52 -30.87 16.92
CA ASN A 158 -23.63 -31.09 15.47
C ASN A 158 -24.39 -32.38 15.10
N THR A 159 -25.29 -32.83 15.97
CA THR A 159 -26.12 -34.03 15.77
C THR A 159 -27.56 -33.64 15.51
N VAL A 160 -28.23 -34.34 14.62
CA VAL A 160 -29.65 -34.17 14.35
C VAL A 160 -30.33 -35.53 14.58
N LEU A 161 -31.38 -35.53 15.38
CA LEU A 161 -32.18 -36.76 15.61
C LEU A 161 -32.87 -37.13 14.32
N ASP A 162 -33.06 -38.45 14.14
CA ASP A 162 -33.77 -38.97 12.98
C ASP A 162 -35.20 -38.39 12.88
N GLY A 163 -35.57 -37.94 11.68
CA GLY A 163 -36.81 -37.21 11.43
C GLY A 163 -36.83 -35.75 11.94
N GLY A 164 -35.76 -35.26 12.57
CA GLY A 164 -35.66 -33.91 13.04
C GLY A 164 -35.36 -32.91 11.88
N LYS A 165 -35.70 -31.64 12.11
CA LYS A 165 -35.33 -30.54 11.21
C LYS A 165 -34.05 -29.84 11.72
N CYS A 166 -33.12 -29.57 10.82
CA CYS A 166 -31.95 -28.75 11.14
C CYS A 166 -31.92 -27.51 10.26
N VAL A 167 -31.39 -26.43 10.81
CA VAL A 167 -31.13 -25.20 10.07
C VAL A 167 -29.63 -25.10 9.88
N LEU A 168 -29.20 -25.15 8.62
CA LEU A 168 -27.81 -24.96 8.26
C LEU A 168 -27.55 -23.46 8.00
N VAL A 169 -26.67 -22.89 8.78
CA VAL A 169 -26.28 -21.49 8.65
C VAL A 169 -24.96 -21.41 7.91
N ALA A 170 -24.97 -20.77 6.73
CA ALA A 170 -23.77 -20.44 5.97
C ALA A 170 -23.42 -18.98 6.21
N LYS A 171 -22.30 -18.71 6.87
CA LYS A 171 -21.78 -17.35 7.09
C LYS A 171 -20.60 -17.08 6.17
N ILE A 172 -20.65 -15.96 5.47
CA ILE A 172 -19.51 -15.41 4.71
C ILE A 172 -18.70 -14.54 5.65
N ASP A 173 -17.38 -14.66 5.62
CA ASP A 173 -16.46 -13.93 6.49
C ASP A 173 -16.51 -12.41 6.28
N LYS A 174 -16.98 -11.95 5.11
CA LYS A 174 -17.14 -10.52 4.78
C LYS A 174 -18.38 -10.28 3.91
N PRO A 175 -19.07 -9.13 4.09
CA PRO A 175 -20.18 -8.74 3.22
C PRO A 175 -19.72 -8.64 1.76
N ARG A 176 -20.59 -9.01 0.84
CA ARG A 176 -20.34 -8.99 -0.59
C ARG A 176 -21.42 -8.20 -1.33
N SER A 177 -21.02 -7.39 -2.31
CA SER A 177 -21.96 -6.69 -3.19
C SER A 177 -22.51 -7.56 -4.32
N ILE A 178 -21.91 -8.74 -4.56
CA ILE A 178 -22.29 -9.66 -5.63
C ILE A 178 -22.91 -10.92 -4.99
N PRO A 179 -24.05 -11.44 -5.50
CA PRO A 179 -24.65 -12.67 -5.00
C PRO A 179 -23.70 -13.87 -5.04
N VAL A 180 -23.68 -14.66 -3.99
CA VAL A 180 -22.91 -15.89 -3.91
C VAL A 180 -23.87 -17.07 -3.98
N ARG A 181 -23.63 -17.99 -4.92
CA ARG A 181 -24.35 -19.26 -4.97
C ARG A 181 -23.59 -20.29 -4.13
N VAL A 182 -24.22 -20.82 -3.12
CA VAL A 182 -23.71 -21.92 -2.31
C VAL A 182 -24.43 -23.18 -2.72
N GLN A 183 -23.69 -24.21 -3.14
CA GLN A 183 -24.25 -25.55 -3.39
C GLN A 183 -23.86 -26.41 -2.19
N ILE A 184 -24.88 -27.03 -1.57
CA ILE A 184 -24.70 -27.93 -0.47
C ILE A 184 -25.02 -29.32 -0.99
N THR A 185 -24.06 -30.21 -0.92
CA THR A 185 -24.24 -31.61 -1.29
C THR A 185 -24.05 -32.46 -0.02
N PRO A 186 -25.07 -33.18 0.43
CA PRO A 186 -24.91 -34.12 1.53
C PRO A 186 -23.91 -35.21 1.13
N LYS A 187 -22.96 -35.49 1.99
CA LYS A 187 -22.10 -36.65 1.85
C LYS A 187 -22.82 -37.77 2.57
N GLU A 188 -23.12 -38.87 1.85
CA GLU A 188 -23.61 -40.10 2.51
C GLU A 188 -22.56 -40.50 3.54
N GLY A 189 -22.96 -40.54 4.81
CA GLY A 189 -22.13 -41.09 5.86
C GLY A 189 -22.06 -42.61 5.67
N ASP A 190 -20.90 -43.19 5.90
CA ASP A 190 -20.78 -44.61 6.11
C ASP A 190 -21.62 -44.90 7.38
N GLY A 191 -22.86 -45.35 7.19
CA GLY A 191 -23.70 -45.73 8.29
C GLY A 191 -23.12 -46.99 8.94
N ASP A 192 -22.68 -46.85 10.18
CA ASP A 192 -22.45 -47.95 11.09
C ASP A 192 -23.80 -48.47 11.63
#